data_266d6c3f3ecc31cb4808c16fb2d44e12
#
_entry.id   266d6c3f3ecc31cb4808c16fb2d44e12
#
_cell.length_a   1.000
_cell.length_b   1.000
_cell.length_c   1.000
_cell.angle_alpha   90.00
_cell.angle_beta   90.00
_cell.angle_gamma   90.00
#
_symmetry.space_group_name_H-M   'P 1'
#
loop_
_entity.id
_entity.type
_entity.pdbx_description
1 polymer ?
#
loop_
_entity_poly.entity_id
_entity_poly.type
_entity_poly.pdbx_seq_one_letter_code
_entity_poly.pdbx_strand_id
1 'polypeptide(L)'
;KTFGCCRKVYNLMLNDKIESYKKTGRFASVTPAMYKKEYPFLKEADSLALANVQLNLQGAFRSCFDKSRKRQNGFPKFKSAKHSRKAYTTNNQKGTVAIIGNAVKLPKIGKVKAVIHRRPDADWIIKSATVSQDGDGKYYVSVLFEFARNITPVQISDNAVGLDYASDGLYVDSNGNTGTNHKYYRESHKKLAKEQRRLSRMKGSKKGETKSDRKSVV
;
A
#
# COMPACT_ATOMS: atom_id res chain seq x y z
N LYS A 1 -12.44 -10.44 -6.37
CA LYS A 1 -11.76 -11.27 -7.38
C LYS A 1 -10.35 -10.74 -7.70
N THR A 2 -10.15 -9.48 -8.13
CA THR A 2 -8.86 -8.93 -8.60
C THR A 2 -7.71 -9.09 -7.58
N PHE A 3 -7.91 -8.81 -6.29
CA PHE A 3 -6.88 -9.05 -5.26
C PHE A 3 -6.42 -10.51 -5.23
N GLY A 4 -7.37 -11.45 -5.37
CA GLY A 4 -7.07 -12.89 -5.43
C GLY A 4 -6.23 -13.27 -6.64
N CYS A 5 -6.57 -12.75 -7.83
CA CYS A 5 -5.82 -12.97 -9.06
C CYS A 5 -4.39 -12.42 -8.95
N CYS A 6 -4.23 -11.18 -8.45
CA CYS A 6 -2.92 -10.58 -8.25
C CYS A 6 -2.06 -11.38 -7.26
N ARG A 7 -2.64 -11.85 -6.15
CA ARG A 7 -1.94 -12.69 -5.18
C ARG A 7 -1.54 -14.04 -5.77
N LYS A 8 -2.45 -14.70 -6.51
CA LYS A 8 -2.16 -15.99 -7.14
C LYS A 8 -1.01 -15.87 -8.14
N VAL A 9 -1.07 -14.88 -9.05
CA VAL A 9 0.00 -14.63 -10.03
C VAL A 9 1.33 -14.32 -9.35
N TYR A 10 1.34 -13.49 -8.30
CA TYR A 10 2.56 -13.21 -7.53
C TYR A 10 3.18 -14.49 -6.99
N ASN A 11 2.37 -15.37 -6.38
CA ASN A 11 2.84 -16.60 -5.79
C ASN A 11 3.34 -17.61 -6.84
N LEU A 12 2.66 -17.72 -7.99
CA LEU A 12 3.09 -18.56 -9.09
C LEU A 12 4.46 -18.11 -9.64
N MET A 13 4.60 -16.80 -9.94
CA MET A 13 5.85 -16.24 -10.43
C MET A 13 6.99 -16.40 -9.41
N LEU A 14 6.71 -16.22 -8.13
CA LEU A 14 7.72 -16.40 -7.07
C LEU A 14 8.15 -17.86 -6.99
N ASN A 15 7.19 -18.81 -7.03
CA ASN A 15 7.47 -20.24 -7.03
C ASN A 15 8.38 -20.64 -8.19
N ASP A 16 8.01 -20.26 -9.41
CA ASP A 16 8.78 -20.64 -10.61
C ASP A 16 10.19 -20.07 -10.61
N LYS A 17 10.36 -18.84 -10.09
CA LYS A 17 11.68 -18.25 -9.88
C LYS A 17 12.51 -19.05 -8.88
N ILE A 18 11.92 -19.44 -7.75
CA ILE A 18 12.61 -20.24 -6.72
C ILE A 18 13.00 -21.62 -7.28
N GLU A 19 12.06 -22.31 -7.95
CA GLU A 19 12.32 -23.64 -8.53
C GLU A 19 13.37 -23.60 -9.65
N SER A 20 13.31 -22.57 -10.52
CA SER A 20 14.33 -22.39 -11.55
C SER A 20 15.71 -22.16 -10.93
N TYR A 21 15.78 -21.33 -9.90
CA TYR A 21 17.06 -21.06 -9.22
C TYR A 21 17.65 -22.31 -8.56
N LYS A 22 16.82 -23.13 -7.92
CA LYS A 22 17.26 -24.41 -7.33
C LYS A 22 17.83 -25.38 -8.38
N LYS A 23 17.22 -25.38 -9.59
CA LYS A 23 17.61 -26.30 -10.67
C LYS A 23 18.82 -25.83 -11.48
N THR A 24 18.89 -24.54 -11.75
CA THR A 24 19.84 -23.99 -12.74
C THR A 24 20.77 -22.90 -12.19
N GLY A 25 20.60 -22.49 -10.93
CA GLY A 25 21.31 -21.33 -10.35
C GLY A 25 20.88 -19.98 -10.92
N ARG A 26 19.83 -19.93 -11.75
CA ARG A 26 19.32 -18.70 -12.39
C ARG A 26 17.84 -18.54 -12.18
N PHE A 27 17.39 -17.29 -11.99
CA PHE A 27 15.96 -16.98 -11.87
C PHE A 27 15.28 -16.98 -13.25
N ALA A 28 14.19 -17.71 -13.37
CA ALA A 28 13.40 -17.73 -14.60
C ALA A 28 12.81 -16.34 -14.93
N SER A 29 12.74 -16.05 -16.23
CA SER A 29 11.95 -14.92 -16.74
C SER A 29 10.51 -15.36 -16.89
N VAL A 30 9.64 -14.93 -15.98
CA VAL A 30 8.23 -15.30 -15.93
C VAL A 30 7.33 -14.08 -16.07
N THR A 31 6.23 -14.23 -16.79
CA THR A 31 5.24 -13.17 -17.03
C THR A 31 3.85 -13.65 -16.64
N PRO A 32 2.93 -12.74 -16.23
CA PRO A 32 1.55 -13.11 -15.88
C PRO A 32 0.79 -13.80 -17.01
N ALA A 33 1.14 -13.53 -18.27
CA ALA A 33 0.49 -14.10 -19.45
C ALA A 33 0.63 -15.62 -19.51
N MET A 34 1.77 -16.17 -19.06
CA MET A 34 2.07 -17.60 -19.08
C MET A 34 1.06 -18.42 -18.30
N TYR A 35 0.51 -17.86 -17.24
CA TYR A 35 -0.43 -18.57 -16.35
C TYR A 35 -1.90 -18.47 -16.79
N LYS A 36 -2.24 -17.61 -17.77
CA LYS A 36 -3.64 -17.40 -18.19
C LYS A 36 -4.24 -18.61 -18.91
N LYS A 37 -3.42 -19.50 -19.47
CA LYS A 37 -3.87 -20.74 -20.12
C LYS A 37 -4.29 -21.76 -19.06
N GLU A 38 -3.46 -21.95 -18.05
CA GLU A 38 -3.69 -22.91 -16.97
C GLU A 38 -4.75 -22.41 -15.97
N TYR A 39 -4.79 -21.06 -15.73
CA TYR A 39 -5.72 -20.42 -14.81
C TYR A 39 -6.64 -19.41 -15.55
N PRO A 40 -7.70 -19.85 -16.25
CA PRO A 40 -8.55 -18.99 -17.08
C PRO A 40 -9.19 -17.82 -16.33
N PHE A 41 -9.47 -17.97 -15.02
CA PHE A 41 -10.03 -16.90 -14.18
C PHE A 41 -9.12 -15.66 -14.07
N LEU A 42 -7.83 -15.76 -14.39
CA LEU A 42 -6.93 -14.63 -14.44
C LEU A 42 -7.29 -13.62 -15.55
N LYS A 43 -8.06 -14.05 -16.56
CA LYS A 43 -8.58 -13.17 -17.61
C LYS A 43 -9.66 -12.20 -17.12
N GLU A 44 -10.27 -12.48 -15.96
CA GLU A 44 -11.24 -11.58 -15.32
C GLU A 44 -10.57 -10.35 -14.71
N ALA A 45 -9.30 -10.47 -14.31
CA ALA A 45 -8.54 -9.34 -13.81
C ALA A 45 -7.93 -8.50 -14.95
N ASP A 46 -7.74 -7.23 -14.68
CA ASP A 46 -7.06 -6.35 -15.62
C ASP A 46 -5.61 -6.79 -15.88
N SER A 47 -5.22 -6.84 -17.16
CA SER A 47 -3.89 -7.30 -17.57
C SER A 47 -2.78 -6.37 -17.06
N LEU A 48 -3.04 -5.06 -16.98
CA LEU A 48 -2.07 -4.10 -16.45
C LEU A 48 -1.91 -4.24 -14.94
N ALA A 49 -2.98 -4.59 -14.22
CA ALA A 49 -2.88 -4.93 -12.80
C ALA A 49 -2.00 -6.16 -12.58
N LEU A 50 -2.12 -7.19 -13.42
CA LEU A 50 -1.25 -8.36 -13.35
C LEU A 50 0.20 -8.04 -13.74
N ALA A 51 0.43 -7.16 -14.73
CA ALA A 51 1.77 -6.69 -15.10
C ALA A 51 2.45 -5.93 -13.95
N ASN A 52 1.70 -5.09 -13.23
CA ASN A 52 2.22 -4.41 -12.03
C ASN A 52 2.63 -5.40 -10.93
N VAL A 53 1.96 -6.56 -10.82
CA VAL A 53 2.39 -7.61 -9.89
C VAL A 53 3.79 -8.14 -10.25
N GLN A 54 4.09 -8.30 -11.54
CA GLN A 54 5.42 -8.69 -12.01
C GLN A 54 6.47 -7.62 -11.65
N LEU A 55 6.18 -6.34 -11.90
CA LEU A 55 7.06 -5.24 -11.55
C LEU A 55 7.32 -5.18 -10.04
N ASN A 56 6.30 -5.38 -9.23
CA ASN A 56 6.40 -5.42 -7.77
C ASN A 56 7.29 -6.58 -7.29
N LEU A 57 7.17 -7.76 -7.90
CA LEU A 57 8.02 -8.90 -7.59
C LEU A 57 9.48 -8.64 -7.99
N GLN A 58 9.71 -8.08 -9.19
CA GLN A 58 11.04 -7.67 -9.63
C GLN A 58 11.66 -6.63 -8.69
N GLY A 59 10.88 -5.62 -8.27
CA GLY A 59 11.30 -4.62 -7.30
C GLY A 59 11.66 -5.23 -5.94
N ALA A 60 10.90 -6.23 -5.48
CA ALA A 60 11.19 -6.95 -4.24
C ALA A 60 12.51 -7.72 -4.32
N PHE A 61 12.79 -8.42 -5.42
CA PHE A 61 14.08 -9.07 -5.65
C PHE A 61 15.22 -8.06 -5.72
N ARG A 62 15.06 -6.96 -6.48
CA ARG A 62 16.05 -5.89 -6.55
C ARG A 62 16.38 -5.33 -5.17
N SER A 63 15.36 -5.04 -4.36
CA SER A 63 15.54 -4.55 -3.00
C SER A 63 16.21 -5.56 -2.07
N CYS A 64 16.01 -6.86 -2.29
CA CYS A 64 16.64 -7.91 -1.52
C CYS A 64 18.14 -8.03 -1.80
N PHE A 65 18.52 -7.87 -3.07
CA PHE A 65 19.93 -8.03 -3.51
C PHE A 65 20.71 -6.70 -3.58
N ASP A 66 20.08 -5.59 -3.28
CA ASP A 66 20.71 -4.27 -3.29
C ASP A 66 21.67 -4.10 -2.11
N LYS A 67 22.96 -4.25 -2.37
CA LYS A 67 24.04 -4.12 -1.37
C LYS A 67 24.28 -2.68 -0.92
N SER A 68 23.78 -1.67 -1.64
CA SER A 68 23.97 -0.26 -1.29
C SER A 68 23.13 0.19 -0.10
N ARG A 69 22.11 -0.57 0.25
CA ARG A 69 21.21 -0.25 1.38
C ARG A 69 21.83 -0.62 2.72
N LYS A 70 21.79 0.30 3.68
CA LYS A 70 22.22 0.06 5.06
C LYS A 70 21.47 -1.10 5.73
N ARG A 71 20.19 -1.31 5.35
CA ARG A 71 19.37 -2.44 5.80
C ARG A 71 18.78 -3.16 4.59
N GLN A 72 19.24 -4.38 4.37
CA GLN A 72 18.71 -5.23 3.29
C GLN A 72 17.30 -5.70 3.63
N ASN A 73 16.42 -5.68 2.62
CA ASN A 73 15.12 -6.31 2.73
C ASN A 73 15.28 -7.83 2.66
N GLY A 74 14.48 -8.56 3.43
CA GLY A 74 14.47 -10.02 3.36
C GLY A 74 13.99 -10.54 2.00
N PHE A 75 14.26 -11.82 1.73
CA PHE A 75 13.83 -12.50 0.51
C PHE A 75 12.29 -12.40 0.33
N PRO A 76 11.79 -12.22 -0.91
CA PRO A 76 10.35 -12.16 -1.16
C PRO A 76 9.61 -13.38 -0.63
N LYS A 77 8.51 -13.16 0.10
CA LYS A 77 7.70 -14.21 0.72
C LYS A 77 6.40 -14.42 -0.04
N PHE A 78 5.86 -15.64 0.00
CA PHE A 78 4.52 -15.93 -0.51
C PHE A 78 3.45 -15.10 0.19
N LYS A 79 2.49 -14.63 -0.59
CA LYS A 79 1.38 -13.81 -0.09
C LYS A 79 0.21 -14.70 0.33
N SER A 80 -0.32 -14.50 1.55
CA SER A 80 -1.52 -15.17 2.04
C SER A 80 -2.77 -14.30 1.93
N ALA A 81 -3.96 -14.92 1.95
CA ALA A 81 -5.22 -14.18 1.94
C ALA A 81 -5.44 -13.39 3.23
N LYS A 82 -4.97 -13.94 4.34
CA LYS A 82 -5.22 -13.43 5.70
C LYS A 82 -4.25 -12.31 6.09
N HIS A 83 -2.97 -12.43 5.72
CA HIS A 83 -1.93 -11.54 6.24
C HIS A 83 -1.37 -10.55 5.21
N SER A 84 -1.66 -10.73 3.93
CA SER A 84 -1.14 -9.82 2.91
C SER A 84 -2.09 -8.65 2.66
N ARG A 85 -1.52 -7.46 2.48
CA ARG A 85 -2.28 -6.27 2.10
C ARG A 85 -3.09 -6.55 0.83
N LYS A 86 -4.37 -6.24 0.87
CA LYS A 86 -5.28 -6.34 -0.27
C LYS A 86 -5.18 -5.05 -1.09
N ALA A 87 -4.28 -5.02 -2.06
CA ALA A 87 -4.11 -3.89 -2.96
C ALA A 87 -3.64 -4.35 -4.34
N TYR A 88 -4.02 -3.60 -5.38
CA TYR A 88 -3.47 -3.73 -6.72
C TYR A 88 -3.39 -2.35 -7.38
N THR A 89 -2.43 -2.18 -8.29
CA THR A 89 -2.28 -0.97 -9.10
C THR A 89 -2.54 -1.31 -10.55
N THR A 90 -3.28 -0.45 -11.24
CA THR A 90 -3.50 -0.52 -12.69
C THR A 90 -3.07 0.80 -13.33
N ASN A 91 -2.41 0.72 -14.49
CA ASN A 91 -2.00 1.90 -15.24
C ASN A 91 -3.15 2.40 -16.13
N ASN A 92 -3.21 3.70 -16.32
CA ASN A 92 -4.15 4.29 -17.26
C ASN A 92 -3.61 4.19 -18.69
N GLN A 93 -4.33 3.46 -19.54
CA GLN A 93 -4.07 3.45 -20.98
C GLN A 93 -5.33 3.90 -21.71
N LYS A 94 -5.22 4.98 -22.50
CA LYS A 94 -6.31 5.49 -23.33
C LYS A 94 -7.65 5.71 -22.56
N GLY A 95 -7.58 6.22 -21.33
CA GLY A 95 -8.77 6.53 -20.53
C GLY A 95 -9.46 5.31 -19.89
N THR A 96 -8.73 4.21 -19.68
CA THR A 96 -9.26 3.04 -18.98
C THR A 96 -9.51 3.30 -17.51
N VAL A 97 -8.79 4.28 -16.93
CA VAL A 97 -9.03 4.82 -15.58
C VAL A 97 -9.49 6.27 -15.74
N ALA A 98 -10.63 6.63 -15.16
CA ALA A 98 -11.17 7.99 -15.20
C ALA A 98 -11.96 8.31 -13.92
N ILE A 99 -12.00 9.59 -13.56
CA ILE A 99 -12.92 10.14 -12.55
C ILE A 99 -14.08 10.78 -13.29
N ILE A 100 -15.30 10.33 -13.02
CA ILE A 100 -16.52 10.77 -13.73
C ILE A 100 -17.55 11.16 -12.66
N GLY A 101 -17.70 12.44 -12.40
CA GLY A 101 -18.57 12.94 -11.33
C GLY A 101 -18.17 12.37 -9.97
N ASN A 102 -19.06 11.64 -9.33
CA ASN A 102 -18.84 10.95 -8.04
C ASN A 102 -18.57 9.44 -8.24
N ALA A 103 -17.88 9.08 -9.32
CA ALA A 103 -17.52 7.70 -9.60
C ALA A 103 -16.09 7.61 -10.16
N VAL A 104 -15.45 6.50 -9.91
CA VAL A 104 -14.17 6.13 -10.52
C VAL A 104 -14.41 4.98 -11.49
N LYS A 105 -14.00 5.15 -12.74
CA LYS A 105 -13.98 4.10 -13.75
C LYS A 105 -12.69 3.31 -13.62
N LEU A 106 -12.80 1.99 -13.52
CA LEU A 106 -11.67 1.06 -13.42
C LEU A 106 -11.77 -0.04 -14.49
N PRO A 107 -10.64 -0.49 -15.05
CA PRO A 107 -10.63 -1.58 -16.04
C PRO A 107 -11.29 -2.84 -15.48
N LYS A 108 -12.09 -3.54 -16.31
CA LYS A 108 -12.82 -4.77 -15.97
C LYS A 108 -13.91 -4.64 -14.89
N ILE A 109 -13.90 -3.57 -14.10
CA ILE A 109 -14.87 -3.34 -13.02
C ILE A 109 -15.95 -2.35 -13.47
N GLY A 110 -15.58 -1.39 -14.34
CA GLY A 110 -16.49 -0.32 -14.77
C GLY A 110 -16.54 0.87 -13.82
N LYS A 111 -17.66 1.56 -13.78
CA LYS A 111 -17.88 2.73 -12.93
C LYS A 111 -18.25 2.29 -11.51
N VAL A 112 -17.51 2.77 -10.52
CA VAL A 112 -17.75 2.51 -9.09
C VAL A 112 -18.02 3.84 -8.40
N LYS A 113 -19.13 3.95 -7.68
CA LYS A 113 -19.46 5.15 -6.88
C LYS A 113 -18.38 5.37 -5.83
N ALA A 114 -17.93 6.60 -5.69
CA ALA A 114 -16.85 6.95 -4.77
C ALA A 114 -17.07 8.34 -4.19
N VAL A 115 -16.58 8.56 -2.97
CA VAL A 115 -16.48 9.90 -2.38
C VAL A 115 -15.19 10.54 -2.88
N ILE A 116 -15.30 11.59 -3.68
CA ILE A 116 -14.16 12.31 -4.25
C ILE A 116 -13.93 13.56 -3.39
N HIS A 117 -12.95 13.48 -2.50
CA HIS A 117 -12.63 14.59 -1.59
C HIS A 117 -11.74 15.67 -2.24
N ARG A 118 -11.03 15.34 -3.33
CA ARG A 118 -10.18 16.25 -4.08
C ARG A 118 -10.38 16.01 -5.57
N ARG A 119 -10.80 17.01 -6.31
CA ARG A 119 -10.95 16.93 -7.76
C ARG A 119 -9.65 17.38 -8.42
N PRO A 120 -9.19 16.66 -9.46
CA PRO A 120 -8.05 17.11 -10.25
C PRO A 120 -8.43 18.30 -11.12
N ASP A 121 -7.46 19.12 -11.45
CA ASP A 121 -7.62 20.16 -12.47
C ASP A 121 -7.71 19.54 -13.87
N ALA A 122 -8.20 20.31 -14.85
CA ALA A 122 -8.50 19.78 -16.19
C ALA A 122 -7.27 19.34 -16.99
N ASP A 123 -6.11 19.90 -16.68
CA ASP A 123 -4.80 19.61 -17.28
C ASP A 123 -4.07 18.40 -16.66
N TRP A 124 -4.61 17.86 -15.57
CA TRP A 124 -3.98 16.72 -14.88
C TRP A 124 -4.24 15.41 -15.61
N ILE A 125 -3.16 14.69 -15.90
CA ILE A 125 -3.20 13.41 -16.63
C ILE A 125 -3.13 12.25 -15.64
N ILE A 126 -4.15 11.38 -15.65
CA ILE A 126 -4.16 10.17 -14.82
C ILE A 126 -3.13 9.19 -15.39
N LYS A 127 -2.18 8.76 -14.56
CA LYS A 127 -1.14 7.75 -14.90
C LYS A 127 -1.53 6.35 -14.40
N SER A 128 -2.00 6.25 -13.18
CA SER A 128 -2.38 4.97 -12.58
C SER A 128 -3.39 5.14 -11.46
N ALA A 129 -4.05 4.05 -11.08
CA ALA A 129 -4.87 3.96 -9.90
C ALA A 129 -4.49 2.73 -9.06
N THR A 130 -4.38 2.93 -7.76
CA THR A 130 -4.17 1.86 -6.79
C THR A 130 -5.43 1.67 -5.97
N VAL A 131 -6.03 0.50 -6.07
CA VAL A 131 -7.20 0.10 -5.27
C VAL A 131 -6.72 -0.70 -4.07
N SER A 132 -7.19 -0.35 -2.89
CA SER A 132 -6.89 -1.08 -1.66
C SER A 132 -8.15 -1.35 -0.83
N GLN A 133 -8.08 -2.35 0.04
CA GLN A 133 -9.09 -2.64 1.05
C GLN A 133 -8.41 -2.62 2.41
N ASP A 134 -8.97 -1.84 3.33
CA ASP A 134 -8.51 -1.77 4.71
C ASP A 134 -9.09 -2.89 5.58
N GLY A 135 -8.61 -2.96 6.82
CA GLY A 135 -9.03 -3.96 7.81
C GLY A 135 -10.50 -3.86 8.21
N ASP A 136 -11.11 -2.68 8.09
CA ASP A 136 -12.54 -2.40 8.30
C ASP A 136 -13.44 -2.82 7.12
N GLY A 137 -12.83 -3.36 6.04
CA GLY A 137 -13.54 -3.78 4.84
C GLY A 137 -13.81 -2.69 3.81
N LYS A 138 -13.52 -1.41 4.11
CA LYS A 138 -13.69 -0.29 3.19
C LYS A 138 -12.67 -0.31 2.06
N TYR A 139 -13.09 0.21 0.90
CA TYR A 139 -12.25 0.30 -0.29
C TYR A 139 -11.81 1.73 -0.52
N TYR A 140 -10.55 1.87 -0.89
CA TYR A 140 -9.94 3.16 -1.21
C TYR A 140 -9.29 3.10 -2.59
N VAL A 141 -9.32 4.24 -3.30
CA VAL A 141 -8.64 4.40 -4.59
C VAL A 141 -7.69 5.58 -4.49
N SER A 142 -6.41 5.32 -4.68
CA SER A 142 -5.37 6.34 -4.80
C SER A 142 -5.06 6.53 -6.28
N VAL A 143 -5.25 7.72 -6.82
CA VAL A 143 -5.02 8.05 -8.22
C VAL A 143 -3.74 8.86 -8.33
N LEU A 144 -2.83 8.41 -9.21
CA LEU A 144 -1.60 9.12 -9.53
C LEU A 144 -1.83 10.00 -10.75
N PHE A 145 -1.52 11.28 -10.59
CA PHE A 145 -1.58 12.27 -11.66
C PHE A 145 -0.19 12.75 -12.05
N GLU A 146 -0.07 13.12 -13.31
CA GLU A 146 1.04 13.89 -13.86
C GLU A 146 0.50 15.25 -14.29
N PHE A 147 1.17 16.32 -13.92
CA PHE A 147 0.85 17.68 -14.31
C PHE A 147 2.12 18.51 -14.42
N ALA A 148 2.11 19.47 -15.33
CA ALA A 148 3.17 20.47 -15.41
C ALA A 148 2.84 21.61 -14.46
N ARG A 149 3.80 22.00 -13.63
CA ARG A 149 3.67 23.17 -12.77
C ARG A 149 4.90 24.05 -12.92
N ASN A 150 4.65 25.31 -13.27
CA ASN A 150 5.70 26.31 -13.18
C ASN A 150 5.96 26.60 -11.69
N ILE A 151 7.14 26.20 -11.21
CA ILE A 151 7.58 26.52 -9.87
C ILE A 151 8.12 27.93 -9.94
N THR A 152 7.34 28.90 -9.47
CA THR A 152 7.85 30.24 -9.19
C THR A 152 8.77 30.10 -7.98
N PRO A 153 10.06 30.44 -8.09
CA PRO A 153 10.93 30.43 -6.94
C PRO A 153 10.30 31.28 -5.81
N VAL A 154 10.22 30.69 -4.62
CA VAL A 154 9.78 31.45 -3.46
C VAL A 154 10.81 32.58 -3.27
N GLN A 155 10.35 33.82 -3.26
CA GLN A 155 11.21 34.94 -2.90
C GLN A 155 11.74 34.66 -1.48
N ILE A 156 13.06 34.61 -1.36
CA ILE A 156 13.71 34.46 -0.06
C ILE A 156 13.38 35.71 0.71
N SER A 157 12.53 35.58 1.74
CA SER A 157 12.31 36.66 2.71
C SER A 157 13.41 36.57 3.78
N ASP A 158 13.82 37.70 4.33
CA ASP A 158 14.79 37.73 5.43
C ASP A 158 14.25 37.09 6.73
N ASN A 159 12.99 36.68 6.73
CA ASN A 159 12.34 36.00 7.83
C ASN A 159 12.59 34.49 7.74
N ALA A 160 13.78 34.05 8.08
CA ALA A 160 14.12 32.63 8.21
C ALA A 160 14.02 32.20 9.69
N VAL A 161 13.32 31.09 9.97
CA VAL A 161 13.26 30.47 11.29
C VAL A 161 13.94 29.10 11.21
N GLY A 162 14.98 28.93 12.01
CA GLY A 162 15.62 27.63 12.23
C GLY A 162 14.80 26.83 13.25
N LEU A 163 14.57 25.54 12.97
CA LEU A 163 13.91 24.61 13.89
C LEU A 163 14.86 23.44 14.18
N ASP A 164 15.09 23.18 15.47
CA ASP A 164 15.84 22.02 15.92
C ASP A 164 14.94 21.07 16.74
N TYR A 165 15.15 19.77 16.59
CA TYR A 165 14.37 18.77 17.32
C TYR A 165 14.89 18.66 18.76
N ALA A 166 14.00 18.90 19.73
CA ALA A 166 14.31 18.76 21.15
C ALA A 166 13.74 17.45 21.72
N SER A 167 14.56 16.71 22.47
CA SER A 167 14.13 15.43 23.10
C SER A 167 13.10 15.65 24.20
N ASP A 168 13.16 16.76 24.89
CA ASP A 168 12.26 17.10 26.01
C ASP A 168 11.00 17.87 25.58
N GLY A 169 11.06 18.49 24.41
CA GLY A 169 9.95 19.13 23.73
C GLY A 169 9.69 18.50 22.38
N LEU A 170 9.08 19.24 21.47
CA LEU A 170 8.93 18.88 20.07
C LEU A 170 10.01 19.54 19.21
N TYR A 171 10.24 20.82 19.46
CA TYR A 171 11.27 21.61 18.77
C TYR A 171 11.69 22.81 19.64
N VAL A 172 12.83 23.36 19.31
CA VAL A 172 13.27 24.70 19.69
C VAL A 172 13.49 25.49 18.41
N ASP A 173 12.94 26.71 18.32
CA ASP A 173 13.18 27.58 17.18
C ASP A 173 14.36 28.50 17.41
N SER A 174 14.82 29.18 16.36
CA SER A 174 15.92 30.16 16.43
C SER A 174 15.61 31.38 17.31
N ASN A 175 14.36 31.59 17.70
CA ASN A 175 13.91 32.67 18.58
C ASN A 175 13.77 32.19 20.05
N GLY A 176 14.13 30.94 20.35
CA GLY A 176 14.03 30.37 21.69
C GLY A 176 12.65 29.82 22.07
N ASN A 177 11.67 29.82 21.13
CA ASN A 177 10.36 29.23 21.41
C ASN A 177 10.45 27.70 21.39
N THR A 178 9.72 27.05 22.29
CA THR A 178 9.68 25.59 22.41
C THR A 178 8.29 25.04 22.15
N GLY A 179 8.21 23.92 21.46
CA GLY A 179 6.96 23.18 21.26
C GLY A 179 6.79 22.06 22.30
N THR A 180 5.57 21.88 22.78
CA THR A 180 5.25 20.80 23.74
C THR A 180 5.02 19.48 23.04
N ASN A 181 5.75 18.43 23.46
CA ASN A 181 5.52 17.07 22.99
C ASN A 181 4.56 16.32 23.92
N HIS A 182 3.32 16.19 23.53
CA HIS A 182 2.28 15.55 24.33
C HIS A 182 2.42 14.03 24.49
N LYS A 183 3.35 13.38 23.76
CA LYS A 183 3.65 11.93 23.85
C LYS A 183 2.42 11.00 23.71
N TYR A 184 1.35 11.45 23.05
CA TYR A 184 0.08 10.70 22.87
C TYR A 184 0.28 9.27 22.37
N TYR A 185 1.27 9.07 21.48
CA TYR A 185 1.58 7.73 21.00
C TYR A 185 2.03 6.79 22.14
N ARG A 186 2.90 7.27 23.05
CA ARG A 186 3.42 6.45 24.17
C ARG A 186 2.30 6.06 25.13
N GLU A 187 1.39 6.97 25.42
CA GLU A 187 0.24 6.71 26.29
C GLU A 187 -0.74 5.74 25.65
N SER A 188 -1.10 5.98 24.39
CA SER A 188 -1.99 5.11 23.63
C SER A 188 -1.39 3.72 23.45
N HIS A 189 -0.09 3.60 23.20
CA HIS A 189 0.62 2.33 23.06
C HIS A 189 0.59 1.53 24.38
N LYS A 190 0.79 2.18 25.54
CA LYS A 190 0.69 1.51 26.83
C LYS A 190 -0.73 0.98 27.10
N LYS A 191 -1.75 1.78 26.81
CA LYS A 191 -3.17 1.37 26.91
C LYS A 191 -3.47 0.20 25.98
N LEU A 192 -3.06 0.29 24.72
CA LEU A 192 -3.22 -0.77 23.72
C LEU A 192 -2.56 -2.08 24.18
N ALA A 193 -1.32 -2.02 24.63
CA ALA A 193 -0.60 -3.20 25.12
C ALA A 193 -1.29 -3.85 26.32
N LYS A 194 -1.85 -3.06 27.24
CA LYS A 194 -2.63 -3.53 28.37
C LYS A 194 -3.89 -4.28 27.91
N GLU A 195 -4.66 -3.69 27.00
CA GLU A 195 -5.89 -4.30 26.48
C GLU A 195 -5.60 -5.54 25.61
N GLN A 196 -4.53 -5.55 24.84
CA GLN A 196 -4.09 -6.72 24.09
C GLN A 196 -3.72 -7.90 25.01
N ARG A 197 -3.00 -7.64 26.13
CA ARG A 197 -2.72 -8.67 27.12
C ARG A 197 -4.00 -9.20 27.79
N ARG A 198 -4.94 -8.31 28.09
CA ARG A 198 -6.26 -8.68 28.65
C ARG A 198 -7.04 -9.56 27.67
N LEU A 199 -7.11 -9.17 26.42
CA LEU A 199 -7.77 -9.93 25.34
C LEU A 199 -7.13 -11.32 25.14
N SER A 200 -5.81 -11.37 25.15
CA SER A 200 -5.06 -12.65 25.03
C SER A 200 -5.38 -13.63 26.16
N ARG A 201 -5.54 -13.14 27.39
CA ARG A 201 -5.93 -13.98 28.53
C ARG A 201 -7.39 -14.47 28.43
N MET A 202 -8.27 -13.70 27.78
CA MET A 202 -9.69 -14.04 27.61
C MET A 202 -9.95 -15.03 26.47
N LYS A 203 -9.05 -15.11 25.46
CA LYS A 203 -9.15 -16.02 24.32
C LYS A 203 -9.03 -17.51 24.66
N GLY A 204 -8.58 -17.85 25.87
CA GLY A 204 -8.53 -19.24 26.36
C GLY A 204 -9.84 -19.73 27.00
N SER A 205 -10.83 -18.88 27.16
CA SER A 205 -12.13 -19.23 27.79
C SER A 205 -13.24 -19.03 26.78
N LYS A 206 -13.92 -20.11 26.39
CA LYS A 206 -15.09 -20.09 25.47
C LYS A 206 -16.20 -19.13 25.87
N LYS A 207 -16.24 -18.65 27.11
CA LYS A 207 -17.17 -17.62 27.61
C LYS A 207 -16.69 -16.18 27.40
N GLY A 208 -15.42 -15.96 27.03
CA GLY A 208 -14.83 -14.63 26.88
C GLY A 208 -14.96 -14.02 25.49
N GLU A 209 -15.10 -14.86 24.45
CA GLU A 209 -15.15 -14.41 23.06
C GLU A 209 -16.39 -13.57 22.71
N THR A 210 -17.54 -13.87 23.32
CA THR A 210 -18.83 -13.21 23.02
C THR A 210 -18.99 -11.82 23.62
N LYS A 211 -18.24 -11.45 24.66
CA LYS A 211 -18.35 -10.13 25.32
C LYS A 211 -17.28 -9.13 24.88
N SER A 212 -16.13 -9.60 24.40
CA SER A 212 -15.02 -8.73 24.00
C SER A 212 -15.17 -8.19 22.59
N ASP A 213 -15.72 -8.99 21.65
CA ASP A 213 -15.93 -8.53 20.26
C ASP A 213 -16.96 -7.41 20.11
N ARG A 214 -17.87 -7.26 21.10
CA ARG A 214 -18.86 -6.18 21.11
C ARG A 214 -18.34 -4.83 21.62
N LYS A 215 -17.20 -4.79 22.31
CA LYS A 215 -16.62 -3.55 22.86
C LYS A 215 -15.45 -2.96 22.07
N SER A 216 -14.93 -3.65 21.07
CA SER A 216 -13.83 -3.18 20.23
C SER A 216 -14.27 -2.51 18.93
N VAL A 217 -15.56 -2.21 18.78
CA VAL A 217 -16.17 -1.58 17.59
C VAL A 217 -16.78 -0.21 17.96
N VAL A 218 -16.18 0.53 18.87
CA VAL A 218 -16.51 1.94 19.11
C VAL A 218 -15.22 2.76 19.09
#